data_608f93771bcb8e4966927f21107098cd
#
_entry.id   608f93771bcb8e4966927f21107098cd
#
_cell.length_a   1.000
_cell.length_b   1.000
_cell.length_c   1.000
_cell.angle_alpha   90.00
_cell.angle_beta   90.00
_cell.angle_gamma   90.00
#
_symmetry.space_group_name_H-M   'P 1'
#
loop_
_entity.id
_entity.type
_entity.pdbx_description
1 polymer ?
#
loop_
_entity_poly.entity_id
_entity_poly.type
_entity_poly.pdbx_seq_one_letter_code
_entity_poly.pdbx_strand_id
1 'polypeptide(L)'
;MYTKYEQTAHYIRQFITERTPEFSIILGSGLSPLQDEVTPIMEIPYAGIPNFPQSTVEGHGNKLIYGTLSGKYVLLMSGRFHYYEGYPMDAVTFPIRIFHLLGIKKLIVSNASGGVNPNFSVGDIMLIRDHINLFPEHPLRGRNLEKFGTRFPDMSQAYDCQMIDLAETIAMEQGTPLQKGVYVGLQGPTFETPSEYGMVRAIGGDAVGMSTVPEVIVARHQGMRVFALSIISDLGGKDISPNVSHTEVLNAVNATMPKVLALVREFVKRSK
;
A
#
# COMPACT_ATOMS: atom_id res chain seq x y z
N MET A 1 -3.07 -11.71 -21.93
CA MET A 1 -2.85 -11.04 -20.63
C MET A 1 -2.71 -9.52 -20.81
N TYR A 2 -1.77 -9.03 -21.61
CA TYR A 2 -1.57 -7.57 -21.80
C TYR A 2 -2.84 -6.83 -22.28
N THR A 3 -3.62 -7.43 -23.19
CA THR A 3 -4.89 -6.89 -23.71
C THR A 3 -5.91 -6.55 -22.60
N LYS A 4 -5.98 -7.37 -21.54
CA LYS A 4 -6.88 -7.09 -20.39
C LYS A 4 -6.47 -5.80 -19.68
N TYR A 5 -5.17 -5.58 -19.48
CA TYR A 5 -4.67 -4.33 -18.86
C TYR A 5 -4.99 -3.11 -19.72
N GLU A 6 -4.76 -3.19 -21.04
CA GLU A 6 -5.08 -2.10 -21.97
C GLU A 6 -6.58 -1.78 -22.00
N GLN A 7 -7.43 -2.80 -22.04
CA GLN A 7 -8.88 -2.66 -22.03
C GLN A 7 -9.36 -1.95 -20.76
N THR A 8 -8.87 -2.37 -19.61
CA THR A 8 -9.20 -1.76 -18.31
C THR A 8 -8.69 -0.32 -18.22
N ALA A 9 -7.44 -0.08 -18.61
CA ALA A 9 -6.87 1.27 -18.62
C ALA A 9 -7.61 2.20 -19.58
N HIS A 10 -8.01 1.70 -20.75
CA HIS A 10 -8.82 2.48 -21.71
C HIS A 10 -10.18 2.87 -21.10
N TYR A 11 -10.84 1.93 -20.43
CA TYR A 11 -12.10 2.20 -19.74
C TYR A 11 -11.95 3.27 -18.66
N ILE A 12 -10.97 3.12 -17.75
CA ILE A 12 -10.76 4.09 -16.66
C ILE A 12 -10.36 5.46 -17.20
N ARG A 13 -9.59 5.52 -18.30
CA ARG A 13 -9.15 6.78 -18.90
C ARG A 13 -10.30 7.69 -19.31
N GLN A 14 -11.48 7.14 -19.63
CA GLN A 14 -12.67 7.93 -19.98
C GLN A 14 -13.19 8.79 -18.82
N PHE A 15 -12.85 8.38 -17.58
CA PHE A 15 -13.24 9.09 -16.35
C PHE A 15 -12.16 10.05 -15.84
N ILE A 16 -10.96 10.02 -16.41
CA ILE A 16 -9.87 10.96 -16.09
C ILE A 16 -10.02 12.15 -17.04
N THR A 17 -10.90 13.08 -16.67
CA THR A 17 -11.37 14.14 -17.57
C THR A 17 -10.49 15.38 -17.61
N GLU A 18 -9.70 15.63 -16.56
CA GLU A 18 -8.91 16.85 -16.46
C GLU A 18 -7.41 16.61 -16.69
N ARG A 19 -6.75 15.98 -15.72
CA ARG A 19 -5.30 15.73 -15.78
C ARG A 19 -4.97 14.30 -15.35
N THR A 20 -3.90 13.77 -15.92
CA THR A 20 -3.32 12.51 -15.43
C THR A 20 -2.98 12.64 -13.95
N PRO A 21 -3.44 11.71 -13.09
CA PRO A 21 -3.09 11.72 -11.67
C PRO A 21 -1.57 11.68 -11.47
N GLU A 22 -1.07 12.49 -10.54
CA GLU A 22 0.34 12.45 -10.16
C GLU A 22 0.65 11.25 -9.28
N PHE A 23 -0.34 10.85 -8.48
CA PHE A 23 -0.24 9.72 -7.55
C PHE A 23 -1.36 8.72 -7.75
N SER A 24 -1.03 7.45 -7.61
CA SER A 24 -1.98 6.43 -7.17
C SER A 24 -1.79 6.21 -5.67
N ILE A 25 -2.91 6.05 -4.94
CA ILE A 25 -2.91 5.86 -3.49
C ILE A 25 -3.73 4.60 -3.19
N ILE A 26 -3.14 3.63 -2.49
CA ILE A 26 -3.83 2.41 -2.08
C ILE A 26 -4.05 2.47 -0.58
N LEU A 27 -5.32 2.41 -0.18
CA LEU A 27 -5.72 2.39 1.22
C LEU A 27 -5.77 0.95 1.74
N GLY A 28 -5.09 0.73 2.86
CA GLY A 28 -5.19 -0.50 3.64
C GLY A 28 -6.32 -0.46 4.67
N SER A 29 -6.43 -1.54 5.45
CA SER A 29 -7.42 -1.68 6.53
C SER A 29 -7.36 -0.51 7.51
N GLY A 30 -8.52 0.09 7.79
CA GLY A 30 -8.67 1.22 8.71
C GLY A 30 -8.23 2.59 8.16
N LEU A 31 -7.64 2.65 6.94
CA LEU A 31 -7.17 3.91 6.34
C LEU A 31 -8.21 4.57 5.43
N SER A 32 -9.43 4.06 5.40
CA SER A 32 -10.54 4.63 4.63
C SER A 32 -10.80 6.13 4.90
N PRO A 33 -10.58 6.70 6.11
CA PRO A 33 -10.78 8.13 6.31
C PRO A 33 -9.91 9.04 5.41
N LEU A 34 -8.81 8.52 4.84
CA LEU A 34 -8.03 9.30 3.87
C LEU A 34 -8.79 9.58 2.57
N GLN A 35 -9.81 8.79 2.23
CA GLN A 35 -10.64 9.07 1.06
C GLN A 35 -11.46 10.37 1.22
N ASP A 36 -11.81 10.74 2.45
CA ASP A 36 -12.61 11.93 2.75
C ASP A 36 -11.79 13.23 2.60
N GLU A 37 -10.46 13.11 2.54
CA GLU A 37 -9.53 14.20 2.24
C GLU A 37 -9.41 14.49 0.73
N VAL A 38 -9.88 13.57 -0.11
CA VAL A 38 -9.91 13.76 -1.56
C VAL A 38 -11.18 14.48 -1.95
N THR A 39 -11.04 15.61 -2.65
CA THR A 39 -12.19 16.24 -3.34
C THR A 39 -12.47 15.43 -4.60
N PRO A 40 -13.54 14.62 -4.64
CA PRO A 40 -13.78 13.70 -5.73
C PRO A 40 -14.28 14.45 -6.98
N ILE A 41 -13.77 14.06 -8.14
CA ILE A 41 -14.27 14.44 -9.45
C ILE A 41 -15.11 13.31 -10.02
N MET A 42 -14.65 12.06 -9.83
CA MET A 42 -15.33 10.87 -10.29
C MET A 42 -15.07 9.70 -9.34
N GLU A 43 -16.11 8.93 -9.05
CA GLU A 43 -16.03 7.64 -8.36
C GLU A 43 -16.41 6.51 -9.32
N ILE A 44 -15.60 5.46 -9.36
CA ILE A 44 -15.78 4.34 -10.28
C ILE A 44 -15.83 3.05 -9.45
N PRO A 45 -17.01 2.43 -9.24
CA PRO A 45 -17.13 1.16 -8.54
C PRO A 45 -16.32 0.06 -9.25
N TYR A 46 -15.59 -0.79 -8.50
CA TYR A 46 -14.79 -1.87 -9.06
C TYR A 46 -15.62 -2.83 -9.91
N ALA A 47 -16.86 -3.12 -9.49
CA ALA A 47 -17.77 -3.99 -10.21
C ALA A 47 -18.10 -3.50 -11.64
N GLY A 48 -17.99 -2.18 -11.89
CA GLY A 48 -18.20 -1.59 -13.22
C GLY A 48 -16.95 -1.60 -14.11
N ILE A 49 -15.78 -1.91 -13.56
CA ILE A 49 -14.52 -1.84 -14.30
C ILE A 49 -14.22 -3.20 -14.93
N PRO A 50 -14.05 -3.30 -16.27
CA PRO A 50 -13.73 -4.56 -16.91
C PRO A 50 -12.47 -5.22 -16.35
N ASN A 51 -12.52 -6.52 -16.09
CA ASN A 51 -11.43 -7.35 -15.57
C ASN A 51 -10.91 -6.97 -14.16
N PHE A 52 -11.52 -6.00 -13.49
CA PHE A 52 -11.05 -5.55 -12.17
C PHE A 52 -11.56 -6.50 -11.07
N PRO A 53 -10.70 -6.93 -10.12
CA PRO A 53 -11.16 -7.71 -8.98
C PRO A 53 -12.07 -6.91 -8.04
N GLN A 54 -12.70 -7.59 -7.10
CA GLN A 54 -13.49 -6.97 -6.02
C GLN A 54 -12.94 -7.43 -4.67
N SER A 55 -12.73 -6.51 -3.73
CA SER A 55 -12.33 -6.89 -2.38
C SER A 55 -13.50 -7.49 -1.62
N THR A 56 -13.23 -8.57 -0.90
CA THR A 56 -14.17 -9.24 -0.01
C THR A 56 -13.97 -8.83 1.45
N VAL A 57 -12.96 -7.99 1.71
CA VAL A 57 -12.61 -7.53 3.07
C VAL A 57 -13.57 -6.44 3.52
N GLU A 58 -14.13 -6.62 4.72
CA GLU A 58 -15.00 -5.63 5.36
C GLU A 58 -14.29 -4.28 5.55
N GLY A 59 -15.00 -3.19 5.30
CA GLY A 59 -14.44 -1.83 5.39
C GLY A 59 -13.73 -1.34 4.12
N HIS A 60 -13.60 -2.18 3.08
CA HIS A 60 -13.11 -1.76 1.79
C HIS A 60 -14.23 -1.15 0.94
N GLY A 61 -14.03 0.08 0.42
CA GLY A 61 -15.06 0.81 -0.33
C GLY A 61 -15.30 0.30 -1.75
N ASN A 62 -14.46 -0.59 -2.27
CA ASN A 62 -14.58 -1.21 -3.60
C ASN A 62 -14.81 -0.20 -4.75
N LYS A 63 -14.07 0.92 -4.73
CA LYS A 63 -14.13 1.96 -5.78
C LYS A 63 -12.78 2.62 -6.00
N LEU A 64 -12.57 3.11 -7.22
CA LEU A 64 -11.55 4.11 -7.53
C LEU A 64 -12.15 5.50 -7.36
N ILE A 65 -11.38 6.41 -6.78
CA ILE A 65 -11.74 7.82 -6.65
C ILE A 65 -10.70 8.63 -7.41
N TYR A 66 -11.11 9.23 -8.52
CA TYR A 66 -10.34 10.25 -9.21
C TYR A 66 -10.72 11.62 -8.65
N GLY A 67 -9.74 12.38 -8.22
CA GLY A 67 -10.00 13.68 -7.60
C GLY A 67 -8.72 14.44 -7.28
N THR A 68 -8.85 15.42 -6.39
CA THR A 68 -7.71 16.23 -5.94
C THR A 68 -7.47 16.05 -4.43
N LEU A 69 -6.20 15.93 -4.06
CA LEU A 69 -5.72 15.93 -2.68
C LEU A 69 -4.62 16.98 -2.56
N SER A 70 -4.82 17.95 -1.67
CA SER A 70 -3.86 19.05 -1.47
C SER A 70 -3.43 19.76 -2.76
N GLY A 71 -4.36 19.92 -3.71
CA GLY A 71 -4.15 20.60 -4.98
C GLY A 71 -3.51 19.76 -6.08
N LYS A 72 -3.28 18.45 -5.85
CA LYS A 72 -2.75 17.51 -6.84
C LYS A 72 -3.77 16.48 -7.26
N TYR A 73 -3.77 16.11 -8.53
CA TYR A 73 -4.64 15.06 -9.04
C TYR A 73 -4.16 13.69 -8.55
N VAL A 74 -5.09 12.91 -8.02
CA VAL A 74 -4.83 11.57 -7.48
C VAL A 74 -5.84 10.56 -8.02
N LEU A 75 -5.42 9.30 -8.09
CA LEU A 75 -6.30 8.15 -8.27
C LEU A 75 -6.19 7.29 -7.04
N LEU A 76 -7.20 7.35 -6.18
CA LEU A 76 -7.24 6.64 -4.92
C LEU A 76 -8.01 5.32 -5.08
N MET A 77 -7.42 4.24 -4.59
CA MET A 77 -8.02 2.92 -4.50
C MET A 77 -8.57 2.72 -3.09
N SER A 78 -9.90 2.81 -2.93
CA SER A 78 -10.58 2.61 -1.66
C SER A 78 -10.74 1.11 -1.38
N GLY A 79 -9.74 0.55 -0.72
CA GLY A 79 -9.56 -0.88 -0.51
C GLY A 79 -8.60 -1.50 -1.52
N ARG A 80 -8.06 -2.67 -1.15
CA ARG A 80 -7.09 -3.45 -1.94
C ARG A 80 -7.52 -4.90 -2.04
N PHE A 81 -6.79 -5.67 -2.85
CA PHE A 81 -6.95 -7.11 -2.98
C PHE A 81 -5.83 -7.81 -2.24
N HIS A 82 -6.16 -8.89 -1.52
CA HIS A 82 -5.18 -9.68 -0.79
C HIS A 82 -5.09 -11.08 -1.36
N TYR A 83 -3.92 -11.68 -1.22
CA TYR A 83 -3.69 -13.03 -1.68
C TYR A 83 -4.56 -14.06 -0.92
N TYR A 84 -4.80 -13.82 0.39
CA TYR A 84 -5.65 -14.68 1.20
C TYR A 84 -7.14 -14.65 0.80
N GLU A 85 -7.59 -13.69 0.00
CA GLU A 85 -8.96 -13.69 -0.55
C GLU A 85 -9.16 -14.75 -1.65
N GLY A 86 -8.09 -15.51 -2.01
CA GLY A 86 -8.12 -16.56 -3.02
C GLY A 86 -7.78 -16.06 -4.41
N TYR A 87 -7.37 -14.81 -4.57
CA TYR A 87 -6.93 -14.25 -5.83
C TYR A 87 -5.52 -14.73 -6.19
N PRO A 88 -5.25 -15.09 -7.46
CA PRO A 88 -3.89 -15.30 -7.94
C PRO A 88 -3.11 -13.97 -7.89
N MET A 89 -1.80 -14.05 -7.80
CA MET A 89 -0.95 -12.89 -7.57
C MET A 89 -1.04 -11.81 -8.67
N ASP A 90 -1.32 -12.22 -9.91
CA ASP A 90 -1.55 -11.29 -11.02
C ASP A 90 -2.86 -10.49 -10.88
N ALA A 91 -3.88 -11.05 -10.22
CA ALA A 91 -5.12 -10.33 -9.89
C ALA A 91 -4.89 -9.36 -8.71
N VAL A 92 -4.17 -9.79 -7.66
CA VAL A 92 -3.80 -8.93 -6.52
C VAL A 92 -3.08 -7.66 -7.01
N THR A 93 -2.17 -7.81 -7.96
CA THR A 93 -1.34 -6.70 -8.47
C THR A 93 -1.88 -6.06 -9.75
N PHE A 94 -3.05 -6.49 -10.21
CA PHE A 94 -3.68 -5.98 -11.45
C PHE A 94 -3.80 -4.45 -11.48
N PRO A 95 -4.27 -3.78 -10.41
CA PRO A 95 -4.41 -2.32 -10.39
C PRO A 95 -3.10 -1.57 -10.64
N ILE A 96 -1.99 -2.12 -10.18
CA ILE A 96 -0.68 -1.46 -10.33
C ILE A 96 -0.27 -1.34 -11.80
N ARG A 97 -0.57 -2.39 -12.58
CA ARG A 97 -0.36 -2.37 -14.04
C ARG A 97 -1.23 -1.30 -14.72
N ILE A 98 -2.45 -1.15 -14.24
CA ILE A 98 -3.39 -0.14 -14.76
C ILE A 98 -2.88 1.28 -14.45
N PHE A 99 -2.44 1.55 -13.24
CA PHE A 99 -1.92 2.86 -12.86
C PHE A 99 -0.76 3.30 -13.76
N HIS A 100 0.15 2.39 -14.07
CA HIS A 100 1.24 2.66 -15.01
C HIS A 100 0.72 2.99 -16.43
N LEU A 101 -0.25 2.21 -16.96
CA LEU A 101 -0.84 2.45 -18.29
C LEU A 101 -1.63 3.76 -18.35
N LEU A 102 -2.14 4.25 -17.23
CA LEU A 102 -2.76 5.57 -17.11
C LEU A 102 -1.72 6.70 -17.07
N GLY A 103 -0.43 6.39 -16.99
CA GLY A 103 0.66 7.35 -16.96
C GLY A 103 1.08 7.80 -15.56
N ILE A 104 0.51 7.20 -14.51
CA ILE A 104 0.83 7.53 -13.12
C ILE A 104 2.25 7.03 -12.78
N LYS A 105 3.05 7.89 -12.15
CA LYS A 105 4.47 7.59 -11.87
C LYS A 105 4.79 7.39 -10.40
N LYS A 106 3.89 7.76 -9.50
CA LYS A 106 4.10 7.69 -8.06
C LYS A 106 3.00 6.85 -7.42
N LEU A 107 3.42 5.94 -6.55
CA LEU A 107 2.52 5.08 -5.77
C LEU A 107 2.71 5.36 -4.29
N ILE A 108 1.62 5.64 -3.60
CA ILE A 108 1.55 5.64 -2.13
C ILE A 108 0.79 4.39 -1.70
N VAL A 109 1.40 3.60 -0.83
CA VAL A 109 0.79 2.39 -0.27
C VAL A 109 0.71 2.53 1.24
N SER A 110 -0.43 2.18 1.81
CA SER A 110 -0.61 2.18 3.26
C SER A 110 -1.18 0.87 3.76
N ASN A 111 -0.82 0.49 4.98
CA ASN A 111 -1.33 -0.71 5.62
C ASN A 111 -1.34 -0.60 7.15
N ALA A 112 -1.95 -1.57 7.82
CA ALA A 112 -1.74 -1.89 9.22
C ALA A 112 -0.86 -3.15 9.31
N SER A 113 -0.05 -3.29 10.35
CA SER A 113 0.86 -4.43 10.52
C SER A 113 1.17 -4.72 11.99
N GLY A 114 1.51 -5.97 12.29
CA GLY A 114 2.05 -6.38 13.58
C GLY A 114 3.52 -5.97 13.73
N GLY A 115 3.86 -5.27 14.81
CA GLY A 115 5.23 -4.85 15.10
C GLY A 115 6.03 -5.95 15.78
N VAL A 116 7.21 -6.27 15.27
CA VAL A 116 8.16 -7.23 15.90
C VAL A 116 9.42 -6.56 16.42
N ASN A 117 9.67 -5.31 16.05
CA ASN A 117 10.76 -4.52 16.60
C ASN A 117 10.43 -4.16 18.08
N PRO A 118 11.33 -4.44 19.04
CA PRO A 118 11.06 -4.20 20.46
C PRO A 118 10.95 -2.72 20.84
N ASN A 119 11.33 -1.82 19.93
CA ASN A 119 11.23 -0.37 20.14
C ASN A 119 9.93 0.20 19.59
N PHE A 120 9.08 -0.62 18.95
CA PHE A 120 7.82 -0.16 18.40
C PHE A 120 6.70 -0.27 19.43
N SER A 121 5.73 0.62 19.30
CA SER A 121 4.51 0.68 20.11
C SER A 121 3.28 0.64 19.21
N VAL A 122 2.16 0.16 19.72
CA VAL A 122 0.87 0.26 19.02
C VAL A 122 0.54 1.72 18.77
N GLY A 123 0.16 2.04 17.53
CA GLY A 123 -0.08 3.40 17.06
C GLY A 123 1.14 4.09 16.46
N ASP A 124 2.31 3.46 16.45
CA ASP A 124 3.46 4.01 15.72
C ASP A 124 3.19 4.05 14.21
N ILE A 125 3.66 5.10 13.56
CA ILE A 125 3.69 5.21 12.09
C ILE A 125 5.08 4.81 11.63
N MET A 126 5.18 3.71 10.89
CA MET A 126 6.44 3.23 10.33
C MET A 126 6.54 3.58 8.84
N LEU A 127 7.57 4.30 8.44
CA LEU A 127 7.99 4.39 7.04
C LEU A 127 8.64 3.08 6.63
N ILE A 128 8.10 2.44 5.60
CA ILE A 128 8.68 1.21 5.06
C ILE A 128 9.87 1.60 4.18
N ARG A 129 11.08 1.22 4.61
CA ARG A 129 12.32 1.50 3.87
C ARG A 129 12.79 0.32 3.01
N ASP A 130 12.33 -0.89 3.35
CA ASP A 130 12.68 -2.13 2.66
C ASP A 130 11.64 -3.21 2.99
N HIS A 131 11.69 -4.35 2.30
CA HIS A 131 10.81 -5.46 2.58
C HIS A 131 11.47 -6.83 2.42
N ILE A 132 10.89 -7.83 3.07
CA ILE A 132 11.17 -9.25 2.85
C ILE A 132 9.90 -9.90 2.29
N ASN A 133 10.02 -10.56 1.14
CA ASN A 133 8.92 -11.22 0.46
C ASN A 133 8.87 -12.71 0.85
N LEU A 134 7.90 -13.08 1.67
CA LEU A 134 7.61 -14.47 2.02
C LEU A 134 6.26 -14.95 1.46
N PHE A 135 5.69 -14.25 0.49
CA PHE A 135 4.53 -14.77 -0.24
C PHE A 135 4.90 -16.04 -1.01
N PRO A 136 4.00 -17.04 -1.08
CA PRO A 136 4.29 -18.31 -1.76
C PRO A 136 4.37 -18.15 -3.29
N GLU A 137 3.83 -17.06 -3.83
CA GLU A 137 3.87 -16.75 -5.26
C GLU A 137 4.47 -15.35 -5.49
N HIS A 138 5.41 -15.29 -6.43
CA HIS A 138 6.05 -14.01 -6.80
C HIS A 138 5.27 -13.33 -7.93
N PRO A 139 4.93 -12.01 -7.83
CA PRO A 139 4.07 -11.32 -8.81
C PRO A 139 4.67 -11.21 -10.22
N LEU A 140 5.98 -11.42 -10.37
CA LEU A 140 6.67 -11.43 -11.67
C LEU A 140 7.00 -12.85 -12.16
N ARG A 141 6.47 -13.89 -11.49
CA ARG A 141 6.65 -15.28 -11.93
C ARG A 141 5.99 -15.51 -13.29
N GLY A 142 6.63 -16.30 -14.15
CA GLY A 142 6.12 -16.63 -15.49
C GLY A 142 6.78 -15.81 -16.59
N ARG A 143 6.09 -15.68 -17.74
CA ARG A 143 6.60 -14.93 -18.89
C ARG A 143 6.67 -13.44 -18.59
N ASN A 144 7.81 -12.81 -18.87
CA ASN A 144 7.94 -11.37 -18.73
C ASN A 144 7.03 -10.61 -19.71
N LEU A 145 6.47 -9.51 -19.23
CA LEU A 145 5.74 -8.54 -20.06
C LEU A 145 6.66 -7.33 -20.28
N GLU A 146 7.51 -7.41 -21.32
CA GLU A 146 8.59 -6.45 -21.59
C GLU A 146 8.13 -4.99 -21.70
N LYS A 147 6.86 -4.79 -22.11
CA LYS A 147 6.24 -3.46 -22.14
C LYS A 147 6.14 -2.79 -20.75
N PHE A 148 6.22 -3.57 -19.67
CA PHE A 148 6.19 -3.06 -18.31
C PHE A 148 7.57 -2.92 -17.68
N GLY A 149 8.56 -3.65 -18.15
CA GLY A 149 9.90 -3.58 -17.60
C GLY A 149 10.76 -4.80 -17.90
N THR A 150 11.98 -4.79 -17.40
CA THR A 150 12.97 -5.83 -17.62
C THR A 150 12.59 -7.12 -16.88
N ARG A 151 13.11 -8.27 -17.35
CA ARG A 151 12.88 -9.57 -16.68
C ARG A 151 13.41 -9.59 -15.23
N PHE A 152 14.50 -8.90 -14.97
CA PHE A 152 15.19 -8.84 -13.68
C PHE A 152 15.31 -7.38 -13.23
N PRO A 153 14.25 -6.81 -12.61
CA PRO A 153 14.30 -5.44 -12.12
C PRO A 153 15.21 -5.32 -10.90
N ASP A 154 15.90 -4.20 -10.80
CA ASP A 154 16.63 -3.83 -9.60
C ASP A 154 15.67 -3.44 -8.48
N MET A 155 15.87 -4.05 -7.30
CA MET A 155 15.09 -3.82 -6.08
C MET A 155 15.92 -3.19 -4.95
N SER A 156 17.15 -2.78 -5.21
CA SER A 156 18.04 -2.18 -4.20
C SER A 156 17.48 -0.91 -3.57
N GLN A 157 16.57 -0.23 -4.27
CA GLN A 157 15.81 0.92 -3.78
C GLN A 157 14.32 0.72 -4.09
N ALA A 158 13.72 -0.30 -3.50
CA ALA A 158 12.30 -0.61 -3.72
C ALA A 158 11.38 0.54 -3.28
N TYR A 159 11.76 1.25 -2.24
CA TYR A 159 11.10 2.45 -1.74
C TYR A 159 11.97 3.68 -2.04
N ASP A 160 11.34 4.76 -2.44
CA ASP A 160 12.04 5.97 -2.90
C ASP A 160 12.61 6.76 -1.72
N CYS A 161 13.94 6.87 -1.65
CA CYS A 161 14.63 7.54 -0.55
C CYS A 161 14.24 9.01 -0.43
N GLN A 162 14.06 9.74 -1.55
CA GLN A 162 13.67 11.16 -1.50
C GLN A 162 12.26 11.34 -0.95
N MET A 163 11.35 10.39 -1.24
CA MET A 163 10.00 10.40 -0.68
C MET A 163 10.03 10.09 0.82
N ILE A 164 10.90 9.19 1.27
CA ILE A 164 11.10 8.89 2.69
C ILE A 164 11.66 10.13 3.41
N ASP A 165 12.73 10.75 2.89
CA ASP A 165 13.36 11.93 3.47
C ASP A 165 12.37 13.11 3.59
N LEU A 166 11.52 13.29 2.57
CA LEU A 166 10.45 14.29 2.60
C LEU A 166 9.46 14.01 3.73
N ALA A 167 9.02 12.76 3.88
CA ALA A 167 8.09 12.38 4.93
C ALA A 167 8.69 12.57 6.33
N GLU A 168 9.96 12.25 6.53
CA GLU A 168 10.68 12.51 7.80
C GLU A 168 10.76 13.99 8.11
N THR A 169 11.08 14.82 7.12
CA THR A 169 11.12 16.27 7.26
C THR A 169 9.77 16.83 7.70
N ILE A 170 8.69 16.41 7.03
CA ILE A 170 7.33 16.84 7.37
C ILE A 170 6.94 16.39 8.78
N ALA A 171 7.22 15.15 9.14
CA ALA A 171 6.90 14.61 10.45
C ALA A 171 7.64 15.35 11.58
N MET A 172 8.90 15.69 11.37
CA MET A 172 9.68 16.50 12.31
C MET A 172 9.06 17.90 12.48
N GLU A 173 8.65 18.55 11.39
CA GLU A 173 7.99 19.85 11.41
C GLU A 173 6.63 19.81 12.13
N GLN A 174 5.91 18.68 12.03
CA GLN A 174 4.62 18.45 12.68
C GLN A 174 4.74 17.92 14.12
N GLY A 175 5.94 17.64 14.61
CA GLY A 175 6.14 16.99 15.91
C GLY A 175 5.56 15.58 15.98
N THR A 176 5.45 14.88 14.85
CA THR A 176 4.93 13.53 14.76
C THR A 176 6.09 12.54 14.74
N PRO A 177 6.26 11.69 15.77
CA PRO A 177 7.31 10.68 15.77
C PRO A 177 7.04 9.64 14.67
N LEU A 178 8.08 9.26 13.93
CA LEU A 178 8.03 8.19 12.95
C LEU A 178 9.05 7.11 13.29
N GLN A 179 8.69 5.88 12.99
CA GLN A 179 9.61 4.75 12.91
C GLN A 179 10.04 4.52 11.45
N LYS A 180 11.16 3.83 11.25
CA LYS A 180 11.57 3.28 9.95
C LYS A 180 11.87 1.80 10.10
N GLY A 181 11.42 0.99 9.15
CA GLY A 181 11.61 -0.44 9.29
C GLY A 181 11.48 -1.22 7.99
N VAL A 182 11.80 -2.50 8.13
CA VAL A 182 11.66 -3.54 7.13
C VAL A 182 10.30 -4.23 7.31
N TYR A 183 9.48 -4.23 6.28
CA TYR A 183 8.18 -4.89 6.28
C TYR A 183 8.30 -6.31 5.73
N VAL A 184 7.78 -7.30 6.44
CA VAL A 184 7.73 -8.69 5.99
C VAL A 184 6.32 -9.01 5.47
N GLY A 185 6.24 -9.41 4.21
CA GLY A 185 4.97 -9.78 3.60
C GLY A 185 4.72 -11.28 3.71
N LEU A 186 3.61 -11.67 4.35
CA LEU A 186 3.10 -13.04 4.47
C LEU A 186 1.75 -13.18 3.76
N GLN A 187 1.33 -14.42 3.50
CA GLN A 187 0.07 -14.64 2.79
C GLN A 187 -1.18 -14.43 3.66
N GLY A 188 -1.13 -14.66 4.97
CA GLY A 188 -2.31 -14.77 5.83
C GLY A 188 -3.18 -15.99 5.51
N PRO A 189 -4.48 -16.04 5.92
CA PRO A 189 -5.23 -14.99 6.63
C PRO A 189 -5.09 -15.01 8.16
N THR A 190 -4.37 -15.99 8.73
CA THR A 190 -4.14 -16.03 10.17
C THR A 190 -3.15 -14.97 10.60
N PHE A 191 -3.36 -14.38 11.77
CA PHE A 191 -2.31 -13.65 12.46
C PHE A 191 -1.18 -14.63 12.83
N GLU A 192 0.00 -14.10 13.01
CA GLU A 192 1.21 -14.88 13.25
C GLU A 192 1.21 -15.51 14.64
N THR A 193 1.71 -16.74 14.71
CA THR A 193 2.04 -17.37 15.98
C THR A 193 3.25 -16.68 16.65
N PRO A 194 3.44 -16.84 17.98
CA PRO A 194 4.64 -16.30 18.65
C PRO A 194 5.96 -16.73 18.02
N SER A 195 6.02 -17.94 17.46
CA SER A 195 7.22 -18.47 16.78
C SER A 195 7.43 -17.80 15.42
N GLU A 196 6.36 -17.51 14.68
CA GLU A 196 6.42 -16.78 13.41
C GLU A 196 6.87 -15.33 13.63
N TYR A 197 6.38 -14.65 14.66
CA TYR A 197 6.89 -13.33 15.04
C TYR A 197 8.40 -13.39 15.38
N GLY A 198 8.82 -14.42 16.13
CA GLY A 198 10.24 -14.66 16.42
C GLY A 198 11.06 -14.86 15.15
N MET A 199 10.55 -15.63 14.19
CA MET A 199 11.18 -15.84 12.88
C MET A 199 11.30 -14.53 12.09
N VAL A 200 10.21 -13.77 11.97
CA VAL A 200 10.19 -12.48 11.27
C VAL A 200 11.26 -11.56 11.82
N ARG A 201 11.38 -11.46 13.15
CA ARG A 201 12.43 -10.67 13.78
C ARG A 201 13.83 -11.20 13.50
N ALA A 202 14.02 -12.50 13.57
CA ALA A 202 15.33 -13.14 13.35
C ALA A 202 15.88 -12.94 11.95
N ILE A 203 15.02 -12.85 10.94
CA ILE A 203 15.40 -12.57 9.55
C ILE A 203 15.56 -11.09 9.24
N GLY A 204 15.37 -10.19 10.22
CA GLY A 204 15.58 -8.75 10.06
C GLY A 204 14.33 -7.93 9.75
N GLY A 205 13.13 -8.49 9.96
CA GLY A 205 11.87 -7.75 9.87
C GLY A 205 11.62 -6.89 11.10
N ASP A 206 10.99 -5.74 10.90
CA ASP A 206 10.53 -4.82 11.95
C ASP A 206 9.01 -4.87 12.14
N ALA A 207 8.29 -5.18 11.07
CA ALA A 207 6.83 -5.36 11.06
C ALA A 207 6.43 -6.43 10.05
N VAL A 208 5.24 -7.02 10.25
CA VAL A 208 4.70 -8.10 9.41
C VAL A 208 3.25 -7.85 9.04
N GLY A 209 2.86 -8.23 7.84
CA GLY A 209 1.47 -8.14 7.39
C GLY A 209 1.24 -8.84 6.05
N MET A 210 0.03 -8.73 5.52
CA MET A 210 -0.48 -9.60 4.46
C MET A 210 -0.69 -8.87 3.12
N SER A 211 0.06 -7.79 2.87
CA SER A 211 -0.15 -6.92 1.69
C SER A 211 1.15 -6.26 1.22
N THR A 212 1.03 -5.21 0.42
CA THR A 212 2.07 -4.21 0.11
C THR A 212 3.22 -4.72 -0.74
N VAL A 213 3.90 -5.80 -0.34
CA VAL A 213 5.11 -6.29 -1.03
C VAL A 213 4.86 -6.62 -2.50
N PRO A 214 3.80 -7.36 -2.88
CA PRO A 214 3.51 -7.65 -4.27
C PRO A 214 3.26 -6.39 -5.12
N GLU A 215 2.53 -5.43 -4.54
CA GLU A 215 2.21 -4.15 -5.21
C GLU A 215 3.49 -3.33 -5.46
N VAL A 216 4.37 -3.26 -4.46
CA VAL A 216 5.67 -2.57 -4.57
C VAL A 216 6.56 -3.21 -5.64
N ILE A 217 6.66 -4.54 -5.64
CA ILE A 217 7.46 -5.28 -6.65
C ILE A 217 6.97 -4.95 -8.07
N VAL A 218 5.64 -4.96 -8.29
CA VAL A 218 5.07 -4.66 -9.61
C VAL A 218 5.24 -3.19 -9.97
N ALA A 219 5.08 -2.28 -9.03
CA ALA A 219 5.31 -0.85 -9.24
C ALA A 219 6.77 -0.56 -9.66
N ARG A 220 7.73 -1.15 -8.94
CA ARG A 220 9.15 -1.00 -9.26
C ARG A 220 9.53 -1.63 -10.60
N HIS A 221 8.97 -2.80 -10.92
CA HIS A 221 9.19 -3.45 -12.22
C HIS A 221 8.85 -2.51 -13.40
N GLN A 222 7.89 -1.63 -13.24
CA GLN A 222 7.44 -0.68 -14.28
C GLN A 222 7.92 0.76 -14.05
N GLY A 223 8.92 0.94 -13.19
CA GLY A 223 9.62 2.22 -12.99
C GLY A 223 8.84 3.26 -12.19
N MET A 224 7.80 2.88 -11.43
CA MET A 224 7.11 3.80 -10.53
C MET A 224 7.94 4.09 -9.29
N ARG A 225 7.89 5.33 -8.79
CA ARG A 225 8.43 5.71 -7.48
C ARG A 225 7.44 5.29 -6.39
N VAL A 226 7.90 4.66 -5.33
CA VAL A 226 7.02 4.07 -4.30
C VAL A 226 7.33 4.68 -2.93
N PHE A 227 6.28 5.14 -2.27
CA PHE A 227 6.28 5.51 -0.87
C PHE A 227 5.30 4.61 -0.11
N ALA A 228 5.71 4.08 1.02
CA ALA A 228 4.85 3.20 1.82
C ALA A 228 4.95 3.54 3.30
N LEU A 229 3.80 3.51 3.97
CA LEU A 229 3.69 3.66 5.42
C LEU A 229 2.84 2.54 6.01
N SER A 230 3.17 2.16 7.22
CA SER A 230 2.45 1.18 8.02
C SER A 230 2.07 1.76 9.38
N ILE A 231 0.88 1.45 9.86
CA ILE A 231 0.50 1.72 11.24
C ILE A 231 0.69 0.43 12.02
N ILE A 232 1.46 0.48 13.10
CA ILE A 232 1.66 -0.66 13.99
C ILE A 232 0.36 -0.85 14.79
N SER A 233 -0.36 -1.92 14.49
CA SER A 233 -1.68 -2.20 15.05
C SER A 233 -1.67 -3.09 16.27
N ASP A 234 -0.64 -3.93 16.39
CA ASP A 234 -0.42 -4.91 17.44
C ASP A 234 1.07 -5.23 17.56
N LEU A 235 1.44 -5.93 18.61
CA LEU A 235 2.84 -6.29 18.88
C LEU A 235 3.02 -7.81 18.97
N GLY A 236 3.93 -8.33 18.16
CA GLY A 236 4.36 -9.72 18.17
C GLY A 236 5.76 -9.93 18.76
N GLY A 237 6.29 -8.91 19.46
CA GLY A 237 7.62 -8.92 20.06
C GLY A 237 7.66 -9.49 21.47
N LYS A 238 8.38 -8.80 22.38
CA LYS A 238 8.54 -9.21 23.78
C LYS A 238 7.23 -9.15 24.55
N ASP A 239 6.41 -8.14 24.23
CA ASP A 239 5.07 -7.91 24.81
C ASP A 239 4.03 -8.25 23.74
N ILE A 240 3.81 -9.57 23.52
CA ILE A 240 2.83 -10.06 22.53
C ILE A 240 1.43 -9.57 22.91
N SER A 241 0.77 -8.88 22.01
CA SER A 241 -0.64 -8.48 22.17
C SER A 241 -1.52 -9.72 22.34
N PRO A 242 -2.24 -9.89 23.45
CA PRO A 242 -3.15 -11.01 23.59
C PRO A 242 -4.38 -10.84 22.70
N ASN A 243 -4.86 -11.92 22.10
CA ASN A 243 -6.14 -11.94 21.38
C ASN A 243 -6.26 -10.91 20.23
N VAL A 244 -5.23 -10.76 19.41
CA VAL A 244 -5.28 -9.85 18.25
C VAL A 244 -6.50 -10.15 17.40
N SER A 245 -7.31 -9.13 17.14
CA SER A 245 -8.51 -9.22 16.32
C SER A 245 -8.55 -8.08 15.29
N HIS A 246 -9.31 -8.27 14.22
CA HIS A 246 -9.48 -7.22 13.21
C HIS A 246 -10.03 -5.92 13.80
N THR A 247 -10.92 -6.01 14.81
CA THR A 247 -11.46 -4.85 15.50
C THR A 247 -10.40 -4.07 16.27
N GLU A 248 -9.47 -4.76 16.96
CA GLU A 248 -8.36 -4.10 17.66
C GLU A 248 -7.40 -3.41 16.69
N VAL A 249 -7.12 -4.05 15.55
CA VAL A 249 -6.35 -3.44 14.45
C VAL A 249 -7.02 -2.14 14.00
N LEU A 250 -8.32 -2.14 13.73
CA LEU A 250 -9.05 -0.94 13.32
C LEU A 250 -9.02 0.16 14.38
N ASN A 251 -9.16 -0.18 15.66
CA ASN A 251 -9.10 0.77 16.76
C ASN A 251 -7.73 1.46 16.86
N ALA A 252 -6.65 0.70 16.76
CA ALA A 252 -5.29 1.23 16.78
C ALA A 252 -5.04 2.18 15.60
N VAL A 253 -5.48 1.80 14.41
CA VAL A 253 -5.38 2.63 13.20
C VAL A 253 -6.19 3.92 13.36
N ASN A 254 -7.44 3.84 13.80
CA ASN A 254 -8.30 5.01 13.99
C ASN A 254 -7.71 6.04 14.95
N ALA A 255 -7.11 5.60 16.04
CA ALA A 255 -6.44 6.48 16.99
C ALA A 255 -5.26 7.26 16.39
N THR A 256 -4.60 6.67 15.39
CA THR A 256 -3.42 7.25 14.73
C THR A 256 -3.79 8.10 13.50
N MET A 257 -4.99 7.92 12.95
CA MET A 257 -5.43 8.56 11.70
C MET A 257 -5.20 10.07 11.61
N PRO A 258 -5.48 10.92 12.64
CA PRO A 258 -5.25 12.35 12.50
C PRO A 258 -3.81 12.71 12.13
N LYS A 259 -2.83 11.98 12.65
CA LYS A 259 -1.40 12.17 12.35
C LYS A 259 -1.08 11.70 10.92
N VAL A 260 -1.64 10.55 10.51
CA VAL A 260 -1.45 10.01 9.15
C VAL A 260 -2.03 10.96 8.11
N LEU A 261 -3.25 11.49 8.32
CA LEU A 261 -3.89 12.44 7.42
C LEU A 261 -3.06 13.73 7.27
N ALA A 262 -2.57 14.27 8.39
CA ALA A 262 -1.72 15.46 8.36
C ALA A 262 -0.42 15.22 7.57
N LEU A 263 0.23 14.07 7.82
CA LEU A 263 1.45 13.69 7.11
C LEU A 263 1.21 13.51 5.61
N VAL A 264 0.19 12.73 5.22
CA VAL A 264 -0.07 12.42 3.80
C VAL A 264 -0.50 13.65 3.02
N ARG A 265 -1.34 14.54 3.60
CA ARG A 265 -1.73 15.80 2.97
C ARG A 265 -0.52 16.66 2.62
N GLU A 266 0.36 16.90 3.58
CA GLU A 266 1.52 17.74 3.38
C GLU A 266 2.56 17.06 2.48
N PHE A 267 2.69 15.72 2.58
CA PHE A 267 3.54 14.93 1.70
C PHE A 267 3.10 15.05 0.23
N VAL A 268 1.81 14.85 -0.07
CA VAL A 268 1.28 14.98 -1.43
C VAL A 268 1.49 16.40 -1.95
N LYS A 269 1.21 17.41 -1.13
CA LYS A 269 1.38 18.82 -1.49
C LYS A 269 2.82 19.16 -1.87
N ARG A 270 3.82 18.68 -1.11
CA ARG A 270 5.23 19.05 -1.25
C ARG A 270 6.02 18.14 -2.19
N SER A 271 5.52 16.95 -2.49
CA SER A 271 6.21 15.98 -3.36
C SER A 271 6.28 16.51 -4.80
N LYS A 272 7.49 16.58 -5.34
CA LYS A 272 7.77 17.01 -6.74
C LYS A 272 7.65 15.86 -7.72
#